data_300a8b77bb4933201cae1bdb0a4eca21
#
_entry.id   300a8b77bb4933201cae1bdb0a4eca21
#
_cell.length_a   1.000
_cell.length_b   1.000
_cell.length_c   1.000
_cell.angle_alpha   90.00
_cell.angle_beta   90.00
_cell.angle_gamma   90.00
#
_symmetry.space_group_name_H-M   'P 1'
#
loop_
_entity.id
_entity.type
_entity.pdbx_description
1 polymer ?
#
loop_
_entity_poly.entity_id
_entity_poly.type
_entity_poly.pdbx_seq_one_letter_code
_entity_poly.pdbx_strand_id
1 'polypeptide(L)'
;MATRALIRVIPRQEGIAYDKGHDNIEESLVNIYHHYDGNPEHLGIKLAKFLLPYKIKNGVSNLILEEFPQLANGPECLAAQLVAYLKTDVGNVYLYPVSDFKYGAEYIYTVYPKINEPTYIAIYKVDTDKVIFVGTSDKLIKKDDRQRDESISSTSS
;
A
#
# COMPACT_ATOMS: atom_id res chain seq x y z
N MET A 1 16.06 -4.82 -15.08
CA MET A 1 16.28 -3.75 -14.09
C MET A 1 15.27 -3.83 -12.98
N ALA A 2 15.72 -3.56 -11.78
CA ALA A 2 14.82 -3.56 -10.63
C ALA A 2 13.96 -2.29 -10.61
N THR A 3 12.66 -2.44 -10.41
CA THR A 3 11.76 -1.31 -10.13
C THR A 3 11.62 -1.18 -8.61
N ARG A 4 12.20 -0.12 -8.08
CA ARG A 4 12.30 0.11 -6.64
C ARG A 4 11.10 0.91 -6.13
N ALA A 5 10.64 0.57 -4.92
CA ALA A 5 9.54 1.28 -4.29
C ALA A 5 9.76 1.45 -2.80
N LEU A 6 9.10 2.47 -2.24
CA LEU A 6 8.94 2.61 -0.80
C LEU A 6 7.46 2.42 -0.46
N ILE A 7 7.20 1.81 0.67
CA ILE A 7 5.85 1.60 1.19
C ILE A 7 5.77 2.18 2.59
N ARG A 8 4.80 3.03 2.80
CA ARG A 8 4.56 3.70 4.08
C ARG A 8 3.15 3.40 4.57
N VAL A 9 2.99 3.38 5.88
CA VAL A 9 1.68 3.25 6.53
C VAL A 9 1.49 4.48 7.39
N ILE A 10 0.51 5.31 7.05
CA ILE A 10 0.20 6.54 7.77
C ILE A 10 -1.26 6.47 8.21
N PRO A 11 -1.54 6.51 9.54
CA PRO A 11 -2.93 6.51 10.00
C PRO A 11 -3.70 7.66 9.36
N ARG A 12 -4.89 7.33 8.81
CA ARG A 12 -5.69 8.33 8.10
C ARG A 12 -6.31 9.32 9.11
N GLN A 13 -6.13 10.60 8.83
CA GLN A 13 -6.70 11.69 9.63
C GLN A 13 -7.71 12.46 8.80
N GLU A 14 -8.75 12.98 9.45
CA GLU A 14 -9.75 13.79 8.76
C GLU A 14 -9.13 15.11 8.29
N GLY A 15 -9.55 15.59 7.12
CA GLY A 15 -9.10 16.85 6.55
C GLY A 15 -7.75 16.82 5.85
N ILE A 16 -7.09 15.66 5.75
CA ILE A 16 -5.82 15.53 5.02
C ILE A 16 -6.10 15.21 3.56
N ALA A 17 -5.43 15.92 2.67
CA ALA A 17 -5.47 15.64 1.24
C ALA A 17 -4.49 14.50 0.94
N TYR A 18 -5.02 13.33 0.61
CA TYR A 18 -4.21 12.14 0.31
C TYR A 18 -3.55 12.19 -1.07
N ASP A 19 -3.92 13.15 -1.88
CA ASP A 19 -3.38 13.33 -3.24
C ASP A 19 -1.97 13.92 -3.27
N LYS A 20 -1.45 14.37 -2.14
CA LYS A 20 -0.08 14.89 -2.04
C LYS A 20 0.99 13.81 -1.77
N GLY A 21 0.58 12.59 -1.56
CA GLY A 21 1.36 11.35 -1.66
C GLY A 21 2.61 11.18 -0.80
N HIS A 22 3.33 12.22 -0.49
CA HIS A 22 4.61 12.11 0.24
C HIS A 22 4.74 13.13 1.37
N ASP A 23 3.73 13.97 1.57
CA ASP A 23 3.67 14.87 2.70
C ASP A 23 3.35 14.04 3.96
N ASN A 24 3.77 14.44 5.12
CA ASN A 24 3.54 13.74 6.40
C ASN A 24 4.37 12.46 6.59
N ILE A 25 5.54 12.40 5.97
CA ILE A 25 6.46 11.27 6.12
C ILE A 25 6.77 10.97 7.60
N GLU A 26 6.79 12.02 8.43
CA GLU A 26 7.08 11.92 9.86
C GLU A 26 6.03 11.13 10.64
N GLU A 27 4.80 11.05 10.10
CA GLU A 27 3.71 10.29 10.70
C GLU A 27 3.68 8.83 10.27
N SER A 28 4.58 8.44 9.38
CA SER A 28 4.63 7.05 8.92
C SER A 28 5.07 6.12 10.03
N LEU A 29 4.32 5.03 10.20
CA LEU A 29 4.63 4.00 11.17
C LEU A 29 5.78 3.10 10.72
N VAL A 30 6.02 3.03 9.41
CA VAL A 30 7.04 2.16 8.83
C VAL A 30 7.46 2.73 7.48
N ASN A 31 8.70 2.47 7.09
CA ASN A 31 9.22 2.78 5.77
C ASN A 31 9.85 1.50 5.20
N ILE A 32 9.13 0.85 4.29
CA ILE A 32 9.52 -0.43 3.72
C ILE A 32 10.13 -0.18 2.34
N TYR A 33 11.36 -0.61 2.13
CA TYR A 33 12.00 -0.57 0.82
C TYR A 33 11.77 -1.91 0.11
N HIS A 34 11.24 -1.84 -1.12
CA HIS A 34 10.94 -2.99 -1.96
C HIS A 34 11.78 -2.90 -3.23
N HIS A 35 12.70 -3.85 -3.43
CA HIS A 35 13.73 -3.74 -4.46
C HIS A 35 13.25 -4.16 -5.85
N TYR A 36 12.47 -5.24 -5.95
CA TYR A 36 12.02 -5.80 -7.23
C TYR A 36 10.51 -5.65 -7.39
N ASP A 37 10.08 -5.48 -8.65
CA ASP A 37 8.66 -5.49 -9.04
C ASP A 37 7.81 -4.46 -8.27
N GLY A 38 8.40 -3.27 -8.02
CA GLY A 38 7.74 -2.20 -7.28
C GLY A 38 6.72 -1.39 -8.08
N ASN A 39 6.49 -1.73 -9.35
CA ASN A 39 5.54 -1.03 -10.21
C ASN A 39 4.08 -1.34 -9.83
N PRO A 40 3.13 -0.45 -10.19
CA PRO A 40 1.73 -0.61 -9.78
C PRO A 40 1.07 -1.92 -10.23
N GLU A 41 1.44 -2.44 -11.40
CA GLU A 41 0.88 -3.68 -11.95
C GLU A 41 1.27 -4.91 -11.11
N HIS A 42 2.35 -4.84 -10.36
CA HIS A 42 2.81 -5.92 -9.48
C HIS A 42 2.60 -5.56 -8.02
N LEU A 43 3.42 -4.67 -7.46
CA LEU A 43 3.35 -4.35 -6.04
C LEU A 43 2.03 -3.65 -5.67
N GLY A 44 1.55 -2.73 -6.52
CA GLY A 44 0.28 -2.05 -6.25
C GLY A 44 -0.88 -3.03 -6.10
N ILE A 45 -0.98 -3.99 -7.01
CA ILE A 45 -2.02 -5.01 -6.97
C ILE A 45 -1.82 -5.98 -5.81
N LYS A 46 -0.58 -6.34 -5.52
CA LYS A 46 -0.26 -7.19 -4.37
C LYS A 46 -0.71 -6.53 -3.05
N LEU A 47 -0.44 -5.24 -2.89
CA LEU A 47 -0.89 -4.48 -1.72
C LEU A 47 -2.42 -4.40 -1.66
N ALA A 48 -3.06 -4.10 -2.79
CA ALA A 48 -4.51 -4.00 -2.85
C ALA A 48 -5.19 -5.31 -2.47
N LYS A 49 -4.71 -6.42 -2.98
CA LYS A 49 -5.26 -7.75 -2.67
C LYS A 49 -5.03 -8.14 -1.21
N PHE A 50 -3.90 -7.76 -0.64
CA PHE A 50 -3.64 -7.98 0.78
C PHE A 50 -4.60 -7.17 1.65
N LEU A 51 -4.81 -5.89 1.33
CA LEU A 51 -5.59 -4.97 2.15
C LEU A 51 -7.10 -5.13 2.00
N LEU A 52 -7.56 -5.64 0.86
CA LEU A 52 -8.99 -5.71 0.55
C LEU A 52 -9.82 -6.43 1.61
N PRO A 53 -9.43 -7.62 2.12
CA PRO A 53 -10.23 -8.31 3.14
C PRO A 53 -10.02 -7.79 4.56
N TYR A 54 -9.03 -6.92 4.80
CA TYR A 54 -8.69 -6.52 6.15
C TYR A 54 -9.72 -5.58 6.77
N LYS A 55 -10.08 -5.86 8.01
CA LYS A 55 -10.87 -4.98 8.87
C LYS A 55 -9.96 -4.39 9.93
N ILE A 56 -10.02 -3.06 10.09
CA ILE A 56 -9.23 -2.36 11.10
C ILE A 56 -10.15 -2.09 12.29
N LYS A 57 -9.84 -2.69 13.42
CA LYS A 57 -10.66 -2.60 14.63
C LYS A 57 -9.86 -2.02 15.79
N ASN A 58 -10.57 -1.51 16.79
CA ASN A 58 -9.97 -1.11 18.06
C ASN A 58 -10.31 -2.19 19.09
N GLY A 59 -9.32 -3.02 19.40
CA GLY A 59 -9.49 -4.19 20.24
C GLY A 59 -9.94 -5.42 19.44
N VAL A 60 -9.33 -6.57 19.73
CA VAL A 60 -9.59 -7.83 19.05
C VAL A 60 -9.76 -8.93 20.09
N SER A 61 -10.90 -9.62 20.06
CA SER A 61 -11.17 -10.79 20.91
C SER A 61 -11.02 -12.07 20.08
N ASN A 62 -10.87 -13.22 20.78
CA ASN A 62 -10.77 -14.52 20.11
C ASN A 62 -12.01 -14.84 19.26
N LEU A 63 -13.21 -14.43 19.70
CA LEU A 63 -14.44 -14.63 18.94
C LEU A 63 -14.43 -13.88 17.61
N ILE A 64 -13.91 -12.65 17.64
CA ILE A 64 -13.80 -11.84 16.43
C ILE A 64 -12.76 -12.46 15.47
N LEU A 65 -11.66 -12.98 16.00
CA LEU A 65 -10.62 -13.63 15.21
C LEU A 65 -11.12 -14.87 14.47
N GLU A 66 -12.00 -15.66 15.09
CA GLU A 66 -12.62 -16.83 14.45
C GLU A 66 -13.52 -16.42 13.28
N GLU A 67 -14.26 -15.32 13.44
CA GLU A 67 -15.20 -14.83 12.43
C GLU A 67 -14.48 -14.07 11.30
N PHE A 68 -13.44 -13.29 11.64
CA PHE A 68 -12.71 -12.45 10.69
C PHE A 68 -11.21 -12.67 10.82
N PRO A 69 -10.64 -13.69 10.13
CA PRO A 69 -9.20 -13.98 10.28
C PRO A 69 -8.29 -12.86 9.78
N GLN A 70 -8.77 -11.98 8.88
CA GLN A 70 -8.00 -10.82 8.41
C GLN A 70 -8.39 -9.58 9.20
N LEU A 71 -7.95 -9.53 10.45
CA LEU A 71 -8.16 -8.39 11.34
C LEU A 71 -6.84 -7.73 11.71
N ALA A 72 -6.86 -6.41 11.82
CA ALA A 72 -5.78 -5.65 12.41
C ALA A 72 -6.31 -4.85 13.61
N ASN A 73 -5.58 -4.89 14.69
CA ASN A 73 -5.89 -4.13 15.89
C ASN A 73 -5.24 -2.75 15.79
N GLY A 74 -5.87 -1.86 15.02
CA GLY A 74 -5.37 -0.52 14.75
C GLY A 74 -4.33 -0.45 13.62
N PRO A 75 -3.94 0.77 13.24
CA PRO A 75 -2.99 0.99 12.16
C PRO A 75 -1.60 0.38 12.41
N GLU A 76 -1.14 0.39 13.65
CA GLU A 76 0.17 -0.15 14.02
C GLU A 76 0.22 -1.67 13.83
N CYS A 77 -0.86 -2.35 14.16
CA CYS A 77 -1.00 -3.78 13.94
C CYS A 77 -1.01 -4.09 12.43
N LEU A 78 -1.74 -3.30 11.65
CA LEU A 78 -1.76 -3.46 10.19
C LEU A 78 -0.38 -3.27 9.59
N ALA A 79 0.38 -2.27 10.04
CA ALA A 79 1.72 -2.01 9.55
C ALA A 79 2.64 -3.22 9.80
N ALA A 80 2.58 -3.81 10.99
CA ALA A 80 3.36 -5.00 11.34
C ALA A 80 2.95 -6.21 10.49
N GLN A 81 1.65 -6.40 10.28
CA GLN A 81 1.15 -7.49 9.44
C GLN A 81 1.56 -7.32 7.98
N LEU A 82 1.60 -6.09 7.49
CA LEU A 82 2.07 -5.80 6.13
C LEU A 82 3.55 -6.16 5.96
N VAL A 83 4.40 -5.82 6.94
CA VAL A 83 5.82 -6.20 6.93
C VAL A 83 5.93 -7.73 6.87
N ALA A 84 5.19 -8.44 7.72
CA ALA A 84 5.20 -9.90 7.77
C ALA A 84 4.76 -10.52 6.43
N TYR A 85 3.76 -9.92 5.79
CA TYR A 85 3.26 -10.39 4.50
C TYR A 85 4.29 -10.20 3.38
N LEU A 86 4.95 -9.06 3.34
CA LEU A 86 5.89 -8.73 2.28
C LEU A 86 7.24 -9.45 2.45
N LYS A 87 7.68 -9.64 3.69
CA LYS A 87 8.99 -10.23 3.97
C LYS A 87 8.89 -11.75 3.98
N THR A 88 9.35 -12.38 2.89
CA THR A 88 9.30 -13.85 2.73
C THR A 88 10.69 -14.48 2.79
N ASP A 89 11.70 -13.82 2.26
CA ASP A 89 13.05 -14.36 2.12
C ASP A 89 14.11 -13.31 2.44
N VAL A 90 15.37 -13.71 2.41
CA VAL A 90 16.50 -12.79 2.52
C VAL A 90 16.53 -11.87 1.29
N GLY A 91 16.74 -10.59 1.51
CA GLY A 91 16.80 -9.60 0.44
C GLY A 91 15.42 -9.08 0.04
N ASN A 92 15.37 -8.30 -1.01
CA ASN A 92 14.21 -7.69 -1.64
C ASN A 92 13.46 -6.67 -0.76
N VAL A 93 13.13 -7.02 0.47
CA VAL A 93 12.33 -6.18 1.39
C VAL A 93 13.19 -5.80 2.59
N TYR A 94 13.30 -4.50 2.84
CA TYR A 94 14.15 -3.93 3.91
C TYR A 94 13.38 -2.84 4.63
N LEU A 95 13.73 -2.61 5.88
CA LEU A 95 13.20 -1.48 6.66
C LEU A 95 14.25 -0.38 6.74
N TYR A 96 13.82 0.85 6.46
CA TYR A 96 14.64 2.04 6.61
C TYR A 96 14.00 2.99 7.63
N PRO A 97 14.77 3.94 8.19
CA PRO A 97 14.17 4.97 9.03
C PRO A 97 13.05 5.72 8.31
N VAL A 98 12.01 6.12 9.03
CA VAL A 98 10.86 6.81 8.42
C VAL A 98 11.24 8.15 7.80
N SER A 99 12.33 8.77 8.26
CA SER A 99 12.83 10.01 7.71
C SER A 99 13.52 9.85 6.36
N ASP A 100 13.94 8.63 6.01
CA ASP A 100 14.62 8.39 4.74
C ASP A 100 13.62 8.47 3.58
N PHE A 101 14.02 9.17 2.53
CA PHE A 101 13.12 9.56 1.47
C PHE A 101 13.72 9.24 0.11
N LYS A 102 12.89 8.59 -0.73
CA LYS A 102 13.18 8.34 -2.13
C LYS A 102 14.28 7.32 -2.48
N TYR A 103 15.14 6.87 -1.68
CA TYR A 103 16.15 5.81 -1.86
C TYR A 103 16.32 5.28 -3.30
N GLY A 104 16.26 6.16 -4.31
CA GLY A 104 16.23 5.73 -5.71
C GLY A 104 14.93 5.05 -6.10
N ALA A 105 13.89 5.18 -5.31
CA ALA A 105 12.59 4.58 -5.59
C ALA A 105 11.90 5.26 -6.77
N GLU A 106 11.27 4.46 -7.62
CA GLU A 106 10.44 4.96 -8.73
C GLU A 106 9.02 5.24 -8.29
N TYR A 107 8.53 4.52 -7.28
CA TYR A 107 7.18 4.65 -6.73
C TYR A 107 7.21 4.72 -5.22
N ILE A 108 6.30 5.49 -4.65
CA ILE A 108 6.05 5.53 -3.21
C ILE A 108 4.58 5.21 -2.99
N TYR A 109 4.33 4.12 -2.26
CA TYR A 109 2.99 3.68 -1.88
C TYR A 109 2.73 4.13 -0.46
N THR A 110 1.62 4.81 -0.24
CA THR A 110 1.19 5.16 1.11
C THR A 110 -0.14 4.49 1.41
N VAL A 111 -0.17 3.74 2.50
CA VAL A 111 -1.35 3.02 2.98
C VAL A 111 -1.93 3.82 4.13
N TYR A 112 -3.21 4.16 4.03
CA TYR A 112 -3.91 4.99 5.01
C TYR A 112 -5.02 4.20 5.69
N PRO A 113 -4.71 3.46 6.78
CA PRO A 113 -5.73 2.75 7.53
C PRO A 113 -6.49 3.68 8.48
N LYS A 114 -7.77 3.37 8.68
CA LYS A 114 -8.62 4.02 9.69
C LYS A 114 -9.53 2.97 10.31
N ILE A 115 -9.73 3.06 11.62
CA ILE A 115 -10.56 2.13 12.37
C ILE A 115 -11.99 2.14 11.81
N ASN A 116 -12.55 0.96 11.54
CA ASN A 116 -13.90 0.74 11.05
C ASN A 116 -14.17 1.29 9.64
N GLU A 117 -13.11 1.60 8.87
CA GLU A 117 -13.27 2.11 7.51
C GLU A 117 -12.34 1.37 6.54
N PRO A 118 -12.65 1.41 5.23
CA PRO A 118 -11.75 0.84 4.23
C PRO A 118 -10.40 1.56 4.23
N THR A 119 -9.34 0.82 3.95
CA THR A 119 -7.99 1.37 3.84
C THR A 119 -7.78 1.98 2.46
N TYR A 120 -7.24 3.19 2.41
CA TYR A 120 -6.88 3.84 1.16
C TYR A 120 -5.43 3.58 0.81
N ILE A 121 -5.14 3.58 -0.49
CA ILE A 121 -3.80 3.49 -1.05
C ILE A 121 -3.57 4.70 -1.94
N ALA A 122 -2.45 5.38 -1.76
CA ALA A 122 -1.99 6.41 -2.68
C ALA A 122 -0.69 5.93 -3.34
N ILE A 123 -0.58 6.13 -4.63
CA ILE A 123 0.61 5.77 -5.41
C ILE A 123 1.19 7.04 -6.00
N TYR A 124 2.43 7.34 -5.62
CA TYR A 124 3.18 8.50 -6.10
C TYR A 124 4.29 8.03 -7.02
N LYS A 125 4.39 8.64 -8.19
CA LYS A 125 5.44 8.37 -9.16
C LYS A 125 6.52 9.43 -9.04
N VAL A 126 7.71 9.01 -8.65
CA VAL A 126 8.79 9.92 -8.23
C VAL A 126 9.31 10.76 -9.40
N ASP A 127 9.54 10.17 -10.56
CA ASP A 127 10.13 10.87 -11.71
C ASP A 127 9.22 11.98 -12.27
N THR A 128 7.91 11.78 -12.23
CA THR A 128 6.94 12.78 -12.71
C THR A 128 6.43 13.68 -11.61
N ASP A 129 6.78 13.38 -10.33
CA ASP A 129 6.32 14.13 -9.15
C ASP A 129 4.79 14.24 -9.10
N LYS A 130 4.11 13.11 -9.37
CA LYS A 130 2.64 13.08 -9.43
C LYS A 130 2.09 11.89 -8.67
N VAL A 131 0.95 12.12 -8.00
CA VAL A 131 0.13 11.04 -7.47
C VAL A 131 -0.69 10.48 -8.63
N ILE A 132 -0.48 9.19 -8.92
CA ILE A 132 -1.13 8.53 -10.06
C ILE A 132 -2.37 7.73 -9.66
N PHE A 133 -2.58 7.52 -8.36
CA PHE A 133 -3.76 6.83 -7.84
C PHE A 133 -3.99 7.20 -6.38
N VAL A 134 -5.25 7.43 -6.02
CA VAL A 134 -5.72 7.49 -4.62
C VAL A 134 -7.08 6.81 -4.57
N GLY A 135 -7.24 5.85 -3.68
CA GLY A 135 -8.51 5.16 -3.53
C GLY A 135 -8.41 3.90 -2.70
N THR A 136 -9.50 3.16 -2.67
CA THR A 136 -9.57 1.88 -1.98
C THR A 136 -9.00 0.76 -2.82
N SER A 137 -8.73 -0.39 -2.19
CA SER A 137 -8.10 -1.55 -2.85
C SER A 137 -8.93 -2.06 -4.04
N ASP A 138 -10.26 -2.12 -3.90
CA ASP A 138 -11.14 -2.57 -4.97
C ASP A 138 -11.06 -1.67 -6.20
N LYS A 139 -10.94 -0.36 -6.00
CA LYS A 139 -10.80 0.59 -7.10
C LYS A 139 -9.49 0.42 -7.85
N LEU A 140 -8.40 0.14 -7.13
CA LEU A 140 -7.11 -0.09 -7.76
C LEU A 140 -7.13 -1.38 -8.60
N ILE A 141 -7.72 -2.45 -8.07
CA ILE A 141 -7.84 -3.71 -8.79
C ILE A 141 -8.69 -3.53 -10.06
N LYS A 142 -9.81 -2.82 -9.97
CA LYS A 142 -10.66 -2.54 -11.13
C LYS A 142 -9.96 -1.71 -12.19
N LYS A 143 -9.16 -0.73 -11.78
CA LYS A 143 -8.39 0.10 -12.69
C LYS A 143 -7.37 -0.75 -13.46
N ASP A 144 -6.66 -1.65 -12.78
CA ASP A 144 -5.71 -2.56 -13.39
C ASP A 144 -6.39 -3.50 -14.39
N ASP A 145 -7.54 -4.07 -14.03
CA ASP A 145 -8.31 -4.95 -14.91
C ASP A 145 -8.76 -4.23 -16.19
N ARG A 146 -9.20 -2.97 -16.10
CA ARG A 146 -9.56 -2.17 -17.26
C ARG A 146 -8.36 -1.93 -18.18
N GLN A 147 -7.21 -1.62 -17.62
CA GLN A 147 -6.01 -1.41 -18.41
C GLN A 147 -5.57 -2.68 -19.16
N ARG A 148 -5.72 -3.84 -18.53
CA ARG A 148 -5.45 -5.14 -19.18
C ARG A 148 -6.42 -5.40 -20.33
N ASP A 149 -7.72 -5.15 -20.12
CA ASP A 149 -8.73 -5.33 -21.14
C ASP A 149 -8.49 -4.41 -22.34
N GLU A 150 -8.16 -3.15 -22.10
CA GLU A 150 -7.82 -2.20 -23.16
C GLU A 150 -6.58 -2.64 -23.95
N SER A 151 -5.56 -3.14 -23.24
CA SER A 151 -4.34 -3.66 -23.88
C SER A 151 -4.63 -4.86 -24.76
N ILE A 152 -5.51 -5.78 -24.30
CA ILE A 152 -5.91 -6.97 -25.08
C ILE A 152 -6.71 -6.54 -26.32
N SER A 153 -7.66 -5.62 -26.16
CA SER A 153 -8.49 -5.18 -27.29
C SER A 153 -7.67 -4.42 -28.34
N SER A 154 -6.64 -3.69 -27.95
CA SER A 154 -5.77 -2.98 -28.90
C SER A 154 -4.85 -3.91 -29.68
N THR A 155 -4.55 -5.11 -29.17
CA THR A 155 -3.71 -6.10 -29.86
C THR A 155 -4.49 -7.06 -30.74
N SER A 156 -5.81 -7.10 -30.62
CA SER A 156 -6.68 -8.03 -31.36
C SER A 156 -7.18 -7.47 -32.69
N SER A 157 -6.80 -6.28 -33.06
CA SER A 157 -7.20 -5.65 -34.33
C SER A 157 -6.27 -5.95 -35.49
#